data_cf7038538e38aa55862ddd4d47600d2c
#
_entry.id   cf7038538e38aa55862ddd4d47600d2c
#
_cell.length_a   1.000
_cell.length_b   1.000
_cell.length_c   1.000
_cell.angle_alpha   90.00
_cell.angle_beta   90.00
_cell.angle_gamma   90.00
#
_symmetry.space_group_name_H-M   'P 1'
#
loop_
_entity.id
_entity.type
_entity.pdbx_description
1 polymer ?
#
loop_
_entity_poly.entity_id
_entity_poly.type
_entity_poly.pdbx_seq_one_letter_code
_entity_poly.pdbx_strand_id
1 'polypeptide(L)'
;MIAVDTNILIYAHREDSPWHDNAYTSVVELAEGRAPWAIPWPCVHEFLAIVTHPRIYSPPTPIVAANDQIEAWLESPSLILLKETEGYWTQFRNIIEAGQIVGGQVHDARIAALCHLHEVKELWTADRDFSRFSGIKVYNPLIK
;
A
#
# COMPACT_ATOMS: atom_id res chain seq x y z
N MET A 1 7.90 11.44 -3.06
CA MET A 1 7.43 10.55 -1.99
C MET A 1 6.96 9.24 -2.59
N ILE A 2 7.32 8.14 -1.96
CA ILE A 2 6.94 6.79 -2.38
C ILE A 2 5.82 6.30 -1.48
N ALA A 3 4.72 5.83 -2.06
CA ALA A 3 3.67 5.12 -1.33
C ALA A 3 3.82 3.62 -1.54
N VAL A 4 3.43 2.84 -0.54
CA VAL A 4 3.56 1.39 -0.55
C VAL A 4 2.18 0.75 -0.52
N ASP A 5 1.91 -0.12 -1.50
CA ASP A 5 0.65 -0.83 -1.61
C ASP A 5 0.61 -2.04 -0.66
N THR A 6 -0.58 -2.54 -0.42
CA THR A 6 -0.87 -3.65 0.50
C THR A 6 -0.02 -4.88 0.25
N ASN A 7 0.13 -5.30 -1.00
CA ASN A 7 0.87 -6.53 -1.31
C ASN A 7 2.33 -6.47 -0.84
N ILE A 8 2.99 -5.34 -1.00
CA ILE A 8 4.36 -5.17 -0.55
C ILE A 8 4.44 -5.26 0.99
N LEU A 9 3.48 -4.65 1.69
CA LEU A 9 3.41 -4.71 3.16
C LEU A 9 3.20 -6.14 3.64
N ILE A 10 2.32 -6.90 2.98
CA ILE A 10 2.05 -8.30 3.32
C ILE A 10 3.32 -9.13 3.18
N TYR A 11 4.01 -9.02 2.06
CA TYR A 11 5.22 -9.78 1.82
C TYR A 11 6.37 -9.37 2.74
N ALA A 12 6.44 -8.09 3.10
CA ALA A 12 7.42 -7.61 4.07
C ALA A 12 7.19 -8.18 5.48
N HIS A 13 5.95 -8.54 5.79
CA HIS A 13 5.56 -9.10 7.08
C HIS A 13 5.62 -10.63 7.11
N ARG A 14 5.09 -11.31 6.08
CA ARG A 14 4.97 -12.77 6.05
C ARG A 14 6.29 -13.42 5.62
N GLU A 15 6.96 -14.06 6.57
CA GLU A 15 8.23 -14.75 6.33
C GLU A 15 8.08 -15.98 5.43
N ASP A 16 6.88 -16.53 5.32
CA ASP A 16 6.58 -17.66 4.43
C ASP A 16 6.34 -17.27 2.97
N SER A 17 6.38 -15.98 2.67
CA SER A 17 6.29 -15.51 1.29
C SER A 17 7.62 -15.69 0.56
N PRO A 18 7.62 -16.18 -0.71
CA PRO A 18 8.84 -16.21 -1.52
C PRO A 18 9.40 -14.82 -1.83
N TRP A 19 8.59 -13.77 -1.65
CA TRP A 19 8.96 -12.37 -1.89
C TRP A 19 9.41 -11.63 -0.62
N HIS A 20 9.44 -12.35 0.52
CA HIS A 20 9.68 -11.73 1.82
C HIS A 20 10.98 -10.92 1.87
N ASP A 21 12.09 -11.51 1.45
CA ASP A 21 13.41 -10.86 1.60
C ASP A 21 13.47 -9.53 0.87
N ASN A 22 13.01 -9.49 -0.39
CA ASN A 22 13.03 -8.26 -1.17
C ASN A 22 12.05 -7.22 -0.62
N ALA A 23 10.85 -7.66 -0.23
CA ALA A 23 9.85 -6.76 0.34
C ALA A 23 10.31 -6.19 1.67
N TYR A 24 10.81 -7.03 2.55
CA TYR A 24 11.30 -6.63 3.87
C TYR A 24 12.43 -5.59 3.75
N THR A 25 13.44 -5.89 2.94
CA THR A 25 14.57 -4.98 2.73
C THR A 25 14.09 -3.64 2.18
N SER A 26 13.20 -3.66 1.21
CA SER A 26 12.68 -2.43 0.59
C SER A 26 11.91 -1.57 1.58
N VAL A 27 11.05 -2.18 2.39
CA VAL A 27 10.27 -1.42 3.39
C VAL A 27 11.16 -0.90 4.51
N VAL A 28 12.13 -1.70 4.97
CA VAL A 28 13.07 -1.26 6.01
C VAL A 28 13.90 -0.06 5.53
N GLU A 29 14.35 -0.07 4.29
CA GLU A 29 15.08 1.06 3.72
C GLU A 29 14.25 2.34 3.73
N LEU A 30 12.95 2.24 3.40
CA LEU A 30 12.04 3.39 3.49
C LEU A 30 11.85 3.84 4.93
N ALA A 31 11.59 2.89 5.83
CA ALA A 31 11.26 3.19 7.23
C ALA A 31 12.43 3.82 7.98
N GLU A 32 13.65 3.42 7.68
CA GLU A 32 14.87 3.94 8.31
C GLU A 32 15.45 5.14 7.56
N GLY A 33 14.97 5.41 6.35
CA GLY A 33 15.43 6.52 5.54
C GLY A 33 14.90 7.87 6.03
N ARG A 34 15.50 8.93 5.50
CA ARG A 34 15.10 10.32 5.82
C ARG A 34 14.00 10.85 4.90
N ALA A 35 13.91 10.29 3.69
CA ALA A 35 12.89 10.73 2.74
C ALA A 35 11.51 10.30 3.21
N PRO A 36 10.49 11.17 3.09
CA PRO A 36 9.12 10.79 3.42
C PRO A 36 8.66 9.61 2.55
N TRP A 37 7.98 8.67 3.17
CA TRP A 37 7.29 7.60 2.49
C TRP A 37 5.89 7.49 3.04
N ALA A 38 5.00 6.79 2.35
CA ALA A 38 3.60 6.82 2.69
C ALA A 38 2.95 5.44 2.62
N ILE A 39 1.94 5.24 3.46
CA ILE A 39 1.02 4.11 3.37
C ILE A 39 -0.38 4.70 3.28
N PRO A 40 -1.15 4.39 2.22
CA PRO A 40 -2.56 4.75 2.20
C PRO A 40 -3.32 4.00 3.30
N TRP A 41 -4.20 4.69 4.03
CA TRP A 41 -4.98 4.05 5.08
C TRP A 41 -5.71 2.79 4.63
N PRO A 42 -6.32 2.74 3.43
CA PRO A 42 -6.93 1.50 2.95
C PRO A 42 -5.99 0.30 2.95
N CYS A 43 -4.70 0.54 2.70
CA CYS A 43 -3.70 -0.53 2.69
C CYS A 43 -3.45 -1.10 4.08
N VAL A 44 -3.57 -0.29 5.13
CA VAL A 44 -3.50 -0.78 6.52
C VAL A 44 -4.66 -1.74 6.81
N HIS A 45 -5.87 -1.36 6.40
CA HIS A 45 -7.05 -2.20 6.60
C HIS A 45 -6.96 -3.51 5.82
N GLU A 46 -6.56 -3.44 4.56
CA GLU A 46 -6.37 -4.63 3.73
C GLU A 46 -5.28 -5.55 4.28
N PHE A 47 -4.18 -4.98 4.75
CA PHE A 47 -3.12 -5.75 5.38
C PHE A 47 -3.68 -6.58 6.54
N LEU A 48 -4.40 -5.94 7.45
CA LEU A 48 -5.02 -6.64 8.59
C LEU A 48 -5.98 -7.73 8.13
N ALA A 49 -6.84 -7.43 7.17
CA ALA A 49 -7.84 -8.36 6.68
C ALA A 49 -7.20 -9.61 6.06
N ILE A 50 -6.09 -9.44 5.34
CA ILE A 50 -5.45 -10.54 4.58
C ILE A 50 -4.54 -11.38 5.47
N VAL A 51 -3.65 -10.77 6.25
CA VAL A 51 -2.68 -11.55 7.05
C VAL A 51 -3.32 -12.33 8.18
N THR A 52 -4.48 -11.90 8.66
CA THR A 52 -5.23 -12.59 9.72
C THR A 52 -6.23 -13.60 9.16
N HIS A 53 -6.37 -13.71 7.85
CA HIS A 53 -7.40 -14.54 7.23
C HIS A 53 -6.97 -16.01 7.19
N PRO A 54 -7.69 -16.92 7.88
CA PRO A 54 -7.27 -18.32 8.00
C PRO A 54 -7.38 -19.11 6.70
N ARG A 55 -8.11 -18.61 5.71
CA ARG A 55 -8.21 -19.25 4.39
C ARG A 55 -7.11 -18.81 3.44
N ILE A 56 -6.47 -17.68 3.74
CA ILE A 56 -5.38 -17.17 2.90
C ILE A 56 -4.04 -17.65 3.43
N TYR A 57 -3.84 -17.58 4.73
CA TYR A 57 -2.60 -18.01 5.39
C TYR A 57 -2.84 -19.09 6.42
N SER A 58 -1.93 -20.06 6.47
CA SER A 58 -1.95 -21.17 7.43
C SER A 58 -0.54 -21.38 8.00
N PRO A 59 -0.27 -20.96 9.25
CA PRO A 59 -1.22 -20.28 10.15
C PRO A 59 -1.40 -18.80 9.77
N PRO A 60 -2.58 -18.22 10.06
CA PRO A 60 -2.74 -16.78 9.88
C PRO A 60 -1.96 -16.02 10.95
N THR A 61 -1.63 -14.77 10.67
CA THR A 61 -1.00 -13.92 11.67
C THR A 61 -2.01 -13.64 12.80
N PRO A 62 -1.66 -13.90 14.07
CA PRO A 62 -2.53 -13.50 15.18
C PRO A 62 -2.77 -11.99 15.17
N ILE A 63 -3.99 -11.57 15.55
CA ILE A 63 -4.37 -10.15 15.45
C ILE A 63 -3.43 -9.24 16.23
N VAL A 64 -2.96 -9.67 17.41
CA VAL A 64 -2.03 -8.87 18.21
C VAL A 64 -0.71 -8.68 17.47
N ALA A 65 -0.19 -9.73 16.85
CA ALA A 65 1.06 -9.65 16.08
C ALA A 65 0.90 -8.77 14.83
N ALA A 66 -0.26 -8.84 14.16
CA ALA A 66 -0.53 -7.99 13.02
C ALA A 66 -0.60 -6.51 13.43
N ASN A 67 -1.23 -6.22 14.56
CA ASN A 67 -1.27 -4.85 15.11
C ASN A 67 0.12 -4.37 15.48
N ASP A 68 0.94 -5.22 16.08
CA ASP A 68 2.32 -4.88 16.45
C ASP A 68 3.16 -4.54 15.23
N GLN A 69 2.92 -5.23 14.12
CA GLN A 69 3.60 -4.92 12.86
C GLN A 69 3.23 -3.52 12.36
N ILE A 70 1.97 -3.18 12.41
CA ILE A 70 1.51 -1.84 12.01
C ILE A 70 2.13 -0.78 12.93
N GLU A 71 2.11 -1.02 14.24
CA GLU A 71 2.74 -0.11 15.21
C GLU A 71 4.21 0.10 14.90
N ALA A 72 4.93 -0.95 14.50
CA ALA A 72 6.34 -0.85 14.14
C ALA A 72 6.53 0.07 12.93
N TRP A 73 5.69 -0.03 11.91
CA TRP A 73 5.75 0.90 10.78
C TRP A 73 5.43 2.33 11.21
N LEU A 74 4.43 2.51 12.09
CA LEU A 74 4.03 3.83 12.59
C LEU A 74 5.14 4.51 13.40
N GLU A 75 6.08 3.75 13.94
CA GLU A 75 7.24 4.31 14.64
C GLU A 75 8.26 4.95 13.70
N SER A 76 8.17 4.68 12.40
CA SER A 76 9.06 5.32 11.42
C SER A 76 8.80 6.84 11.39
N PRO A 77 9.80 7.66 11.70
CA PRO A 77 9.60 9.12 11.73
C PRO A 77 9.34 9.73 10.35
N SER A 78 9.65 9.00 9.28
CA SER A 78 9.44 9.48 7.91
C SER A 78 8.13 8.99 7.29
N LEU A 79 7.35 8.16 8.01
CA LEU A 79 6.08 7.65 7.48
C LEU A 79 4.97 8.69 7.54
N ILE A 80 4.24 8.80 6.44
CA ILE A 80 3.02 9.60 6.32
C ILE A 80 1.88 8.67 5.95
N LEU A 81 0.78 8.71 6.69
CA LEU A 81 -0.42 7.95 6.37
C LEU A 81 -1.34 8.81 5.50
N LEU A 82 -1.65 8.28 4.30
CA LEU A 82 -2.51 9.01 3.36
C LEU A 82 -3.97 8.78 3.72
N LYS A 83 -4.65 9.87 4.07
CA LYS A 83 -6.06 9.84 4.45
C LYS A 83 -6.92 10.67 3.51
N GLU A 84 -8.21 10.41 3.54
CA GLU A 84 -9.22 11.13 2.79
C GLU A 84 -9.41 12.51 3.41
N THR A 85 -8.77 13.52 2.82
CA THR A 85 -8.89 14.92 3.25
C THR A 85 -9.76 15.69 2.27
N GLU A 86 -9.85 16.99 2.46
CA GLU A 86 -10.62 17.86 1.56
C GLU A 86 -10.15 17.70 0.12
N GLY A 87 -11.11 17.61 -0.80
CA GLY A 87 -10.84 17.38 -2.21
C GLY A 87 -10.76 15.93 -2.63
N TYR A 88 -10.83 14.99 -1.68
CA TYR A 88 -10.74 13.57 -2.01
C TYR A 88 -11.81 13.10 -2.98
N TRP A 89 -13.08 13.47 -2.74
CA TRP A 89 -14.18 13.04 -3.61
C TRP A 89 -13.98 13.49 -5.05
N THR A 90 -13.54 14.72 -5.25
CA THR A 90 -13.28 15.25 -6.60
C THR A 90 -12.19 14.44 -7.31
N GLN A 91 -11.09 14.13 -6.63
CA GLN A 91 -10.03 13.30 -7.20
C GLN A 91 -10.52 11.89 -7.53
N PHE A 92 -11.21 11.29 -6.58
CA PHE A 92 -11.71 9.93 -6.73
C PHE A 92 -12.74 9.85 -7.88
N ARG A 93 -13.71 10.76 -7.88
CA ARG A 93 -14.73 10.82 -8.93
C ARG A 93 -14.11 10.97 -10.32
N ASN A 94 -13.13 11.86 -10.47
CA ASN A 94 -12.45 12.08 -11.74
C ASN A 94 -11.75 10.81 -12.24
N ILE A 95 -11.10 10.08 -11.36
CA ILE A 95 -10.42 8.83 -11.71
C ILE A 95 -11.43 7.77 -12.14
N ILE A 96 -12.52 7.62 -11.38
CA ILE A 96 -13.58 6.64 -11.68
C ILE A 96 -14.21 6.93 -13.05
N GLU A 97 -14.57 8.17 -13.31
CA GLU A 97 -15.23 8.55 -14.56
C GLU A 97 -14.30 8.45 -15.76
N ALA A 98 -13.09 8.97 -15.64
CA ALA A 98 -12.11 8.95 -16.73
C ALA A 98 -11.70 7.53 -17.11
N GLY A 99 -11.54 6.66 -16.14
CA GLY A 99 -11.14 5.27 -16.35
C GLY A 99 -12.31 4.31 -16.54
N GLN A 100 -13.56 4.79 -16.39
CA GLN A 100 -14.76 3.94 -16.40
C GLN A 100 -14.60 2.75 -15.43
N ILE A 101 -14.13 3.05 -14.24
CA ILE A 101 -13.78 2.06 -13.21
C ILE A 101 -15.06 1.51 -12.58
N VAL A 102 -15.18 0.20 -12.50
CA VAL A 102 -16.35 -0.49 -11.92
C VAL A 102 -15.91 -1.68 -11.06
N GLY A 103 -16.80 -2.08 -10.15
CA GLY A 103 -16.59 -3.30 -9.37
C GLY A 103 -15.38 -3.22 -8.46
N GLY A 104 -14.63 -4.31 -8.37
CA GLY A 104 -13.48 -4.43 -7.48
C GLY A 104 -12.36 -3.45 -7.78
N GLN A 105 -12.28 -2.95 -9.01
CA GLN A 105 -11.27 -1.96 -9.40
C GLN A 105 -11.44 -0.62 -8.69
N VAL A 106 -12.62 -0.37 -8.10
CA VAL A 106 -12.88 0.82 -7.30
C VAL A 106 -11.92 0.92 -6.12
N HIS A 107 -11.52 -0.22 -5.54
CA HIS A 107 -10.55 -0.24 -4.43
C HIS A 107 -9.16 0.24 -4.87
N ASP A 108 -8.73 -0.12 -6.07
CA ASP A 108 -7.46 0.36 -6.65
C ASP A 108 -7.54 1.86 -6.94
N ALA A 109 -8.67 2.31 -7.48
CA ALA A 109 -8.92 3.72 -7.74
C ALA A 109 -8.86 4.56 -6.46
N ARG A 110 -9.31 4.01 -5.34
CA ARG A 110 -9.23 4.65 -4.03
C ARG A 110 -7.78 4.94 -3.63
N ILE A 111 -6.91 3.96 -3.84
CA ILE A 111 -5.47 4.13 -3.55
C ILE A 111 -4.87 5.15 -4.51
N ALA A 112 -5.17 5.07 -5.80
CA ALA A 112 -4.71 6.03 -6.79
C ALA A 112 -5.17 7.45 -6.45
N ALA A 113 -6.42 7.61 -6.01
CA ALA A 113 -6.96 8.92 -5.63
C ALA A 113 -6.22 9.52 -4.43
N LEU A 114 -5.89 8.69 -3.44
CA LEU A 114 -5.10 9.14 -2.29
C LEU A 114 -3.70 9.57 -2.72
N CYS A 115 -3.08 8.84 -3.62
CA CYS A 115 -1.77 9.23 -4.16
C CYS A 115 -1.85 10.59 -4.87
N HIS A 116 -2.85 10.78 -5.73
CA HIS A 116 -3.04 12.07 -6.42
C HIS A 116 -3.33 13.21 -5.45
N LEU A 117 -4.20 12.98 -4.47
CA LEU A 117 -4.59 13.99 -3.49
C LEU A 117 -3.38 14.50 -2.69
N HIS A 118 -2.46 13.63 -2.35
CA HIS A 118 -1.28 13.96 -1.55
C HIS A 118 -0.01 14.12 -2.38
N GLU A 119 -0.16 14.24 -3.70
CA GLU A 119 0.95 14.48 -4.65
C GLU A 119 2.04 13.40 -4.60
N VAL A 120 1.64 12.16 -4.32
CA VAL A 120 2.52 11.00 -4.40
C VAL A 120 2.56 10.53 -5.85
N LYS A 121 3.75 10.48 -6.44
CA LYS A 121 3.94 10.16 -7.85
C LYS A 121 4.50 8.76 -8.11
N GLU A 122 4.94 8.07 -7.08
CA GLU A 122 5.47 6.71 -7.22
C GLU A 122 4.80 5.77 -6.23
N LEU A 123 4.24 4.69 -6.75
CA LEU A 123 3.60 3.65 -5.94
C LEU A 123 4.37 2.35 -6.10
N TRP A 124 4.82 1.78 -4.98
CA TRP A 124 5.43 0.47 -4.95
C TRP A 124 4.36 -0.60 -4.81
N THR A 125 4.22 -1.42 -5.83
CA THR A 125 3.21 -2.47 -5.89
C THR A 125 3.66 -3.59 -6.82
N ALA A 126 3.22 -4.81 -6.52
CA ALA A 126 3.38 -5.95 -7.41
C ALA A 126 2.24 -6.04 -8.45
N ASP A 127 1.21 -5.20 -8.32
CA ASP A 127 0.04 -5.23 -9.19
C ASP A 127 0.24 -4.29 -10.38
N ARG A 128 0.39 -4.88 -11.58
CA ARG A 128 0.57 -4.13 -12.82
C ARG A 128 -0.66 -3.32 -13.22
N ASP A 129 -1.83 -3.67 -12.69
CA ASP A 129 -3.08 -2.99 -13.04
C ASP A 129 -3.09 -1.53 -12.62
N PHE A 130 -2.25 -1.14 -11.65
CA PHE A 130 -2.10 0.26 -11.29
C PHE A 130 -1.51 1.14 -12.38
N SER A 131 -0.85 0.58 -13.39
CA SER A 131 -0.32 1.37 -14.52
C SER A 131 -1.42 2.00 -15.37
N ARG A 132 -2.69 1.60 -15.21
CA ARG A 132 -3.82 2.25 -15.86
C ARG A 132 -4.08 3.67 -15.36
N PHE A 133 -3.63 3.98 -14.14
CA PHE A 133 -3.85 5.29 -13.54
C PHE A 133 -2.75 6.25 -13.96
N SER A 134 -3.11 7.31 -14.68
CA SER A 134 -2.15 8.29 -15.15
C SER A 134 -1.54 9.10 -13.99
N GLY A 135 -0.32 9.57 -14.17
CA GLY A 135 0.35 10.42 -13.19
C GLY A 135 0.97 9.68 -12.02
N ILE A 136 0.89 8.35 -11.98
CA ILE A 136 1.51 7.53 -10.94
C ILE A 136 2.51 6.59 -11.61
N LYS A 137 3.77 6.67 -11.19
CA LYS A 137 4.80 5.71 -11.61
C LYS A 137 4.67 4.46 -10.75
N VAL A 138 4.45 3.34 -11.40
CA VAL A 138 4.35 2.05 -10.72
C VAL A 138 5.72 1.37 -10.72
N TYR A 139 6.16 0.94 -9.54
CA TYR A 139 7.43 0.24 -9.39
C TYR A 139 7.24 -1.00 -8.52
N ASN A 140 7.78 -2.13 -8.99
CA ASN A 140 7.73 -3.38 -8.24
C ASN A 140 9.11 -3.65 -7.62
N PRO A 141 9.30 -3.44 -6.30
CA PRO A 141 10.59 -3.65 -5.65
C PRO A 141 10.94 -5.13 -5.46
N LEU A 142 10.02 -6.04 -5.77
CA LEU A 142 10.23 -7.48 -5.60
C LEU A 142 11.09 -8.08 -6.71
N ILE A 143 11.09 -7.45 -7.86
CA ILE A 143 11.84 -7.90 -9.04
C ILE A 143 12.93 -6.87 -9.37
N LYS A 144 14.06 -7.37 -9.79
CA LYS A 144 15.21 -6.53 -10.15
C LYS A 144 15.37 -6.47 -11.66
#